data_96aceffc28e3e5873b8448dc2e435bc9
#
_entry.id   96aceffc28e3e5873b8448dc2e435bc9
#
_cell.length_a   1.000
_cell.length_b   1.000
_cell.length_c   1.000
_cell.angle_alpha   90.00
_cell.angle_beta   90.00
_cell.angle_gamma   90.00
#
_symmetry.space_group_name_H-M   'P 1'
#
loop_
_entity.id
_entity.type
_entity.pdbx_description
1 polymer ?
#
loop_
_entity_poly.entity_id
_entity_poly.type
_entity_poly.pdbx_seq_one_letter_code
_entity_poly.pdbx_strand_id
1 'polypeptide(L)'
;CALRRAIGLLQLGWRTLDFETEVVDVPDYQGCSVMNYSDRDVPFTRIHEFAHLHPERDRSGATNTIIQREYSRFARPGDEPYYPIASPSDRSTLAAYREMSAGETNVLFGGRLGSYQYLDMHMAIASALTKVDEAVAAWR
;
A
#
# COMPACT_ATOMS: atom_id res chain seq x y z
N CYS A 1 16.95 -3.40 2.17
CA CYS A 1 17.75 -2.37 1.52
C CYS A 1 19.15 -2.34 2.10
N ALA A 2 20.22 -2.36 1.25
CA ALA A 2 21.63 -2.40 1.67
C ALA A 2 22.01 -1.19 2.55
N LEU A 3 21.47 -0.01 2.24
CA LEU A 3 21.67 1.22 3.05
C LEU A 3 21.25 1.01 4.51
N ARG A 4 20.17 0.34 4.77
CA ARG A 4 19.63 0.09 6.11
C ARG A 4 20.58 -0.72 7.00
N ARG A 5 21.31 -1.69 6.42
CA ARG A 5 22.27 -2.54 7.15
C ARG A 5 23.55 -1.78 7.50
N ALA A 6 23.92 -0.82 6.67
CA ALA A 6 25.19 -0.07 6.82
C ALA A 6 25.15 0.98 7.95
N ILE A 7 23.95 1.42 8.40
CA ILE A 7 23.79 2.61 9.24
C ILE A 7 23.05 2.38 10.57
N GLY A 8 22.67 1.15 10.87
CA GLY A 8 22.08 0.81 12.18
C GLY A 8 20.74 1.50 12.51
N LEU A 9 20.08 2.12 11.51
CA LEU A 9 18.80 2.75 11.73
C LEU A 9 17.69 1.73 11.96
N LEU A 10 16.78 2.07 12.88
CA LEU A 10 15.60 1.29 13.19
C LEU A 10 14.69 1.15 11.95
N GLN A 11 13.94 0.07 11.91
CA GLN A 11 12.94 -0.15 10.87
C GLN A 11 11.76 0.78 11.10
N LEU A 12 11.29 1.43 10.01
CA LEU A 12 10.02 2.13 10.01
C LEU A 12 8.86 1.15 10.17
N GLY A 13 7.86 1.53 10.94
CA GLY A 13 6.68 0.73 11.20
C GLY A 13 5.71 0.71 10.02
N TRP A 14 5.24 -0.48 9.66
CA TRP A 14 4.28 -0.68 8.57
C TRP A 14 3.12 -1.57 9.00
N ARG A 15 1.96 -1.35 8.38
CA ARG A 15 0.91 -2.34 8.29
C ARG A 15 1.13 -3.17 7.04
N THR A 16 0.86 -4.46 7.14
CA THR A 16 0.78 -5.39 6.00
C THR A 16 -0.63 -5.94 5.90
N LEU A 17 -0.91 -6.61 4.79
CA LEU A 17 -2.19 -7.23 4.50
C LEU A 17 -2.00 -8.72 4.25
N ASP A 18 -2.88 -9.51 4.83
CA ASP A 18 -3.08 -10.91 4.47
C ASP A 18 -4.38 -11.03 3.69
N PHE A 19 -4.43 -11.93 2.72
CA PHE A 19 -5.57 -12.15 1.84
C PHE A 19 -6.04 -13.59 1.91
N GLU A 20 -7.34 -13.77 2.11
CA GLU A 20 -8.02 -15.05 2.05
C GLU A 20 -8.97 -15.05 0.86
N THR A 21 -8.72 -15.93 -0.11
CA THR A 21 -9.53 -16.04 -1.33
C THR A 21 -10.42 -17.27 -1.23
N GLU A 22 -11.71 -17.11 -1.54
CA GLU A 22 -12.74 -18.15 -1.47
C GLU A 22 -13.60 -18.12 -2.73
N VAL A 23 -13.96 -19.31 -3.21
CA VAL A 23 -15.03 -19.48 -4.21
C VAL A 23 -16.33 -19.76 -3.46
N VAL A 24 -17.34 -18.92 -3.66
CA VAL A 24 -18.64 -19.06 -3.02
C VAL A 24 -19.70 -19.45 -4.06
N ASP A 25 -20.58 -20.40 -3.69
CA ASP A 25 -21.60 -20.98 -4.58
C ASP A 25 -22.83 -20.08 -4.69
N VAL A 26 -22.61 -18.81 -5.00
CA VAL A 26 -23.64 -17.83 -5.35
C VAL A 26 -23.13 -16.98 -6.50
N PRO A 27 -24.01 -16.54 -7.42
CA PRO A 27 -23.59 -15.78 -8.61
C PRO A 27 -23.10 -14.37 -8.27
N ASP A 28 -23.58 -13.83 -7.14
CA ASP A 28 -23.25 -12.50 -6.61
C ASP A 28 -23.31 -12.59 -5.07
N TYR A 29 -22.22 -12.18 -4.40
CA TYR A 29 -22.10 -12.30 -2.96
C TYR A 29 -22.50 -11.01 -2.22
N GLN A 30 -22.06 -9.85 -2.74
CA GLN A 30 -22.23 -8.58 -2.03
C GLN A 30 -22.76 -7.43 -2.91
N GLY A 31 -23.01 -7.66 -4.19
CA GLY A 31 -23.59 -6.67 -5.11
C GLY A 31 -22.67 -5.51 -5.49
N CYS A 32 -21.39 -5.55 -5.10
CA CYS A 32 -20.43 -4.50 -5.39
C CYS A 32 -18.99 -5.05 -5.38
N SER A 33 -18.07 -4.31 -6.02
CA SER A 33 -16.67 -4.75 -6.14
C SER A 33 -15.90 -4.76 -4.81
N VAL A 34 -16.23 -3.85 -3.88
CA VAL A 34 -15.54 -3.70 -2.60
C VAL A 34 -16.52 -3.26 -1.53
N MET A 35 -16.57 -4.00 -0.43
CA MET A 35 -17.30 -3.61 0.78
C MET A 35 -16.31 -3.51 1.95
N ASN A 36 -16.36 -2.37 2.67
CA ASN A 36 -15.52 -2.13 3.85
C ASN A 36 -16.31 -2.48 5.12
N TYR A 37 -15.61 -3.05 6.10
CA TYR A 37 -16.14 -3.43 7.41
C TYR A 37 -15.40 -2.67 8.50
N SER A 38 -16.14 -1.97 9.35
CA SER A 38 -15.63 -1.18 10.47
C SER A 38 -16.03 -1.73 11.84
N ASP A 39 -16.81 -2.79 11.86
CA ASP A 39 -17.32 -3.40 13.10
C ASP A 39 -16.19 -4.12 13.83
N ARG A 40 -16.21 -4.01 15.16
CA ARG A 40 -15.12 -4.51 16.02
C ARG A 40 -14.99 -6.03 16.01
N ASP A 41 -16.09 -6.74 15.82
CA ASP A 41 -16.22 -8.19 15.82
C ASP A 41 -16.00 -8.83 14.43
N VAL A 42 -15.84 -8.01 13.39
CA VAL A 42 -15.43 -8.47 12.06
C VAL A 42 -13.90 -8.44 11.96
N PRO A 43 -13.24 -9.59 11.72
CA PRO A 43 -11.78 -9.67 11.77
C PRO A 43 -11.08 -9.14 10.51
N PHE A 44 -11.80 -8.95 9.40
CA PHE A 44 -11.29 -8.43 8.15
C PHE A 44 -11.73 -6.98 7.92
N THR A 45 -10.96 -6.23 7.15
CA THR A 45 -11.21 -4.81 6.88
C THR A 45 -12.09 -4.59 5.68
N ARG A 46 -12.07 -5.54 4.71
CA ARG A 46 -12.90 -5.49 3.51
C ARG A 46 -13.04 -6.84 2.84
N ILE A 47 -14.05 -6.92 1.97
CA ILE A 47 -14.21 -8.00 1.00
C ILE A 47 -14.15 -7.40 -0.41
N HIS A 48 -13.34 -8.01 -1.27
CA HIS A 48 -13.33 -7.77 -2.70
C HIS A 48 -14.14 -8.87 -3.40
N GLU A 49 -15.05 -8.49 -4.30
CA GLU A 49 -15.70 -9.41 -5.22
C GLU A 49 -15.26 -9.06 -6.64
N PHE A 50 -14.34 -9.85 -7.20
CA PHE A 50 -13.65 -9.53 -8.44
C PHE A 50 -14.56 -9.48 -9.66
N ALA A 51 -15.69 -10.16 -9.62
CA ALA A 51 -16.67 -10.16 -10.69
C ALA A 51 -17.14 -8.74 -11.07
N HIS A 52 -17.32 -7.88 -10.10
CA HIS A 52 -17.77 -6.50 -10.30
C HIS A 52 -16.68 -5.55 -10.80
N LEU A 53 -15.40 -5.96 -10.81
CA LEU A 53 -14.31 -5.19 -11.40
C LEU A 53 -14.21 -5.37 -12.92
N HIS A 54 -14.95 -6.35 -13.48
CA HIS A 54 -14.94 -6.71 -14.87
C HIS A 54 -16.37 -6.74 -15.46
N PRO A 55 -17.07 -5.59 -15.52
CA PRO A 55 -18.43 -5.51 -15.99
C PRO A 55 -18.58 -5.88 -17.48
N GLU A 56 -17.46 -5.87 -18.24
CA GLU A 56 -17.41 -6.29 -19.64
C GLU A 56 -17.48 -7.81 -19.83
N ARG A 57 -17.31 -8.60 -18.78
CA ARG A 57 -17.37 -10.06 -18.86
C ARG A 57 -18.81 -10.55 -18.76
N ASP A 58 -19.24 -11.35 -19.73
CA ASP A 58 -20.52 -12.04 -19.65
C ASP A 58 -20.50 -13.06 -18.50
N ARG A 59 -21.41 -12.89 -17.56
CA ARG A 59 -21.62 -13.78 -16.42
C ARG A 59 -23.01 -14.39 -16.39
N SER A 60 -23.74 -14.30 -17.53
CA SER A 60 -25.03 -14.96 -17.66
C SER A 60 -24.85 -16.47 -17.44
N GLY A 61 -25.52 -17.03 -16.44
CA GLY A 61 -25.37 -18.44 -16.07
C GLY A 61 -24.24 -18.75 -15.06
N ALA A 62 -23.56 -17.75 -14.53
CA ALA A 62 -22.64 -17.97 -13.40
C ALA A 62 -23.39 -18.48 -12.17
N THR A 63 -22.87 -19.54 -11.56
CA THR A 63 -23.42 -20.13 -10.33
C THR A 63 -22.56 -19.86 -9.11
N ASN A 64 -21.36 -19.29 -9.32
CA ASN A 64 -20.41 -18.97 -8.26
C ASN A 64 -19.71 -17.64 -8.52
N THR A 65 -19.08 -17.10 -7.48
CA THR A 65 -18.20 -15.93 -7.56
C THR A 65 -16.96 -16.15 -6.72
N ILE A 66 -15.96 -15.28 -6.89
CA ILE A 66 -14.73 -15.30 -6.11
C ILE A 66 -14.71 -14.05 -5.24
N ILE A 67 -14.57 -14.27 -3.94
CA ILE A 67 -14.36 -13.20 -2.98
C ILE A 67 -12.97 -13.29 -2.37
N GLN A 68 -12.46 -12.13 -1.90
CA GLN A 68 -11.21 -12.05 -1.17
C GLN A 68 -11.37 -11.17 0.06
N ARG A 69 -11.15 -11.75 1.25
CA ARG A 69 -11.11 -11.02 2.52
C ARG A 69 -9.73 -10.46 2.77
N GLU A 70 -9.66 -9.21 3.20
CA GLU A 70 -8.43 -8.49 3.51
C GLU A 70 -8.29 -8.32 5.03
N TYR A 71 -7.19 -8.85 5.58
CA TYR A 71 -6.85 -8.74 7.00
C TYR A 71 -5.65 -7.81 7.18
N SER A 72 -5.80 -6.79 8.02
CA SER A 72 -4.72 -5.85 8.31
C SER A 72 -4.01 -6.20 9.61
N ARG A 73 -2.67 -6.31 9.57
CA ARG A 73 -1.83 -6.54 10.75
C ARG A 73 -0.55 -5.71 10.73
N PHE A 74 0.18 -5.69 11.83
CA PHE A 74 1.52 -5.12 11.87
C PHE A 74 2.49 -5.97 11.04
N ALA A 75 3.29 -5.30 10.19
CA ALA A 75 4.30 -5.97 9.39
C ALA A 75 5.44 -6.52 10.25
N ARG A 76 5.90 -7.72 9.91
CA ARG A 76 7.11 -8.36 10.44
C ARG A 76 8.26 -8.20 9.44
N PRO A 77 9.51 -8.46 9.83
CA PRO A 77 10.63 -8.50 8.90
C PRO A 77 10.37 -9.49 7.75
N GLY A 78 10.40 -8.98 6.51
CA GLY A 78 10.13 -9.77 5.30
C GLY A 78 8.74 -9.60 4.72
N ASP A 79 7.79 -9.07 5.49
CA ASP A 79 6.46 -8.75 4.96
C ASP A 79 6.49 -7.56 3.99
N GLU A 80 5.56 -7.55 3.06
CA GLU A 80 5.35 -6.43 2.14
C GLU A 80 4.71 -5.24 2.87
N PRO A 81 5.26 -4.02 2.74
CA PRO A 81 4.73 -2.84 3.39
C PRO A 81 3.57 -2.24 2.59
N TYR A 82 2.40 -2.10 3.20
CA TYR A 82 1.21 -1.48 2.58
C TYR A 82 0.95 -0.06 3.10
N TYR A 83 0.93 0.13 4.43
CA TYR A 83 0.56 1.42 5.04
C TYR A 83 1.57 1.81 6.11
N PRO A 84 2.09 3.07 6.07
CA PRO A 84 2.96 3.58 7.14
C PRO A 84 2.17 3.79 8.43
N ILE A 85 2.74 3.40 9.58
CA ILE A 85 2.13 3.59 10.89
C ILE A 85 2.30 5.05 11.35
N ALA A 86 3.44 5.66 11.00
CA ALA A 86 3.77 7.04 11.32
C ALA A 86 3.70 7.38 12.82
N SER A 87 4.11 6.46 13.69
CA SER A 87 4.24 6.68 15.13
C SER A 87 5.24 7.82 15.44
N PRO A 88 5.29 8.36 16.65
CA PRO A 88 6.32 9.32 17.03
C PRO A 88 7.75 8.81 16.81
N SER A 89 8.03 7.54 17.12
CA SER A 89 9.34 6.92 16.86
C SER A 89 9.63 6.78 15.36
N ASP A 90 8.62 6.44 14.54
CA ASP A 90 8.79 6.38 13.09
C ASP A 90 9.13 7.75 12.50
N ARG A 91 8.52 8.83 13.01
CA ARG A 91 8.84 10.19 12.55
C ARG A 91 10.28 10.58 12.84
N SER A 92 10.81 10.22 14.02
CA SER A 92 12.22 10.45 14.36
C SER A 92 13.16 9.65 13.47
N THR A 93 12.85 8.37 13.22
CA THR A 93 13.62 7.51 12.33
C THR A 93 13.56 8.02 10.88
N LEU A 94 12.39 8.46 10.43
CA LEU A 94 12.22 9.05 9.08
C LEU A 94 13.03 10.33 8.90
N ALA A 95 13.10 11.18 9.93
CA ALA A 95 13.92 12.40 9.90
C ALA A 95 15.39 12.06 9.67
N ALA A 96 15.94 11.06 10.38
CA ALA A 96 17.30 10.59 10.17
C ALA A 96 17.51 10.01 8.75
N TYR A 97 16.56 9.26 8.21
CA TYR A 97 16.63 8.79 6.81
C TYR A 97 16.63 9.94 5.82
N ARG A 98 15.84 10.99 6.06
CA ARG A 98 15.80 12.18 5.19
C ARG A 98 17.10 12.96 5.21
N GLU A 99 17.70 13.14 6.38
CA GLU A 99 19.00 13.79 6.53
C GLU A 99 20.08 13.04 5.75
N MET A 100 20.10 11.73 5.85
CA MET A 100 21.03 10.89 5.08
C MET A 100 20.77 10.95 3.59
N SER A 101 19.50 10.90 3.16
CA SER A 101 19.13 10.97 1.74
C SER A 101 19.49 12.30 1.09
N ALA A 102 19.57 13.38 1.87
CA ALA A 102 19.97 14.70 1.38
C ALA A 102 21.43 14.74 0.89
N GLY A 103 22.27 13.82 1.37
CA GLY A 103 23.65 13.65 0.91
C GLY A 103 23.80 12.85 -0.40
N GLU A 104 22.72 12.20 -0.86
CA GLU A 104 22.74 11.33 -2.04
C GLU A 104 22.34 12.11 -3.30
N THR A 105 23.34 12.60 -4.05
CA THR A 105 23.10 13.49 -5.20
C THR A 105 22.56 12.77 -6.45
N ASN A 106 22.69 11.43 -6.51
CA ASN A 106 22.32 10.62 -7.69
C ASN A 106 21.12 9.71 -7.43
N VAL A 107 20.39 9.91 -6.32
CA VAL A 107 19.25 9.07 -5.92
C VAL A 107 18.04 9.95 -5.62
N LEU A 108 16.91 9.62 -6.22
CA LEU A 108 15.63 10.24 -5.92
C LEU A 108 14.74 9.27 -5.15
N PHE A 109 14.23 9.72 -4.00
CA PHE A 109 13.28 8.98 -3.19
C PHE A 109 11.88 9.51 -3.44
N GLY A 110 10.96 8.67 -3.85
CA GLY A 110 9.58 9.08 -4.17
C GLY A 110 8.56 7.97 -3.98
N GLY A 111 7.28 8.31 -4.24
CA GLY A 111 6.16 7.42 -4.05
C GLY A 111 5.86 7.10 -2.57
N ARG A 112 4.83 6.28 -2.33
CA ARG A 112 4.37 5.95 -0.97
C ARG A 112 5.47 5.32 -0.10
N LEU A 113 6.22 4.39 -0.67
CA LEU A 113 7.26 3.65 0.07
C LEU A 113 8.50 4.51 0.29
N GLY A 114 8.99 5.22 -0.74
CA GLY A 114 10.21 6.02 -0.65
C GLY A 114 10.06 7.30 0.17
N SER A 115 8.84 7.84 0.29
CA SER A 115 8.56 9.01 1.13
C SER A 115 7.99 8.67 2.50
N TYR A 116 7.66 7.39 2.75
CA TYR A 116 6.97 6.93 3.97
C TYR A 116 5.68 7.73 4.22
N GLN A 117 4.84 7.87 3.21
CA GLN A 117 3.60 8.63 3.27
C GLN A 117 2.43 7.84 2.71
N TYR A 118 1.25 8.05 3.29
CA TYR A 118 0.02 7.63 2.67
C TYR A 118 -0.34 8.64 1.58
N LEU A 119 -0.28 8.22 0.31
CA LEU A 119 -0.63 9.05 -0.84
C LEU A 119 -1.78 8.39 -1.60
N ASP A 120 -2.82 9.15 -1.88
CA ASP A 120 -3.82 8.76 -2.86
C ASP A 120 -3.24 8.85 -4.28
N MET A 121 -3.87 8.20 -5.27
CA MET A 121 -3.34 8.12 -6.63
C MET A 121 -2.96 9.48 -7.21
N HIS A 122 -3.85 10.47 -7.09
CA HIS A 122 -3.60 11.83 -7.60
C HIS A 122 -2.41 12.50 -6.88
N MET A 123 -2.25 12.28 -5.58
CA MET A 123 -1.12 12.79 -4.80
C MET A 123 0.20 12.09 -5.19
N ALA A 124 0.16 10.79 -5.44
CA ALA A 124 1.33 10.05 -5.90
C ALA A 124 1.79 10.53 -7.29
N ILE A 125 0.85 10.77 -8.21
CA ILE A 125 1.14 11.32 -9.54
C ILE A 125 1.73 12.74 -9.42
N ALA A 126 1.09 13.64 -8.66
CA ALA A 126 1.58 14.99 -8.45
C ALA A 126 2.99 15.01 -7.85
N SER A 127 3.24 14.16 -6.83
CA SER A 127 4.57 14.02 -6.22
C SER A 127 5.62 13.54 -7.22
N ALA A 128 5.27 12.59 -8.10
CA ALA A 128 6.19 12.11 -9.13
C ALA A 128 6.54 13.20 -10.15
N LEU A 129 5.55 13.95 -10.64
CA LEU A 129 5.77 15.05 -11.58
C LEU A 129 6.67 16.13 -10.97
N THR A 130 6.42 16.56 -9.74
CA THR A 130 7.27 17.53 -9.04
C THR A 130 8.72 17.04 -8.94
N LYS A 131 8.94 15.76 -8.59
CA LYS A 131 10.28 15.18 -8.50
C LYS A 131 11.00 15.14 -9.85
N VAL A 132 10.29 14.87 -10.94
CA VAL A 132 10.86 14.91 -12.29
C VAL A 132 11.26 16.35 -12.67
N ASP A 133 10.40 17.33 -12.40
CA ASP A 133 10.69 18.73 -12.71
C ASP A 133 11.92 19.23 -11.94
N GLU A 134 12.03 18.90 -10.64
CA GLU A 134 13.20 19.18 -9.80
C GLU A 134 14.49 18.56 -10.39
N ALA A 135 14.42 17.28 -10.80
CA ALA A 135 15.57 16.58 -11.38
C ALA A 135 16.00 17.18 -12.71
N VAL A 136 15.05 17.47 -13.60
CA VAL A 136 15.36 18.10 -14.91
C VAL A 136 15.95 19.50 -14.74
N ALA A 137 15.48 20.27 -13.77
CA ALA A 137 16.04 21.58 -13.46
C ALA A 137 17.49 21.49 -12.96
N ALA A 138 17.81 20.46 -12.18
CA ALA A 138 19.16 20.23 -11.65
C ALA A 138 20.16 19.71 -12.72
N TRP A 139 19.68 19.17 -13.85
CA TRP A 139 20.54 18.68 -14.95
C TRP A 139 20.85 19.76 -16.00
N ARG A 140 20.30 20.95 -15.90
CA ARG A 140 20.55 22.11 -16.76
C ARG A 140 21.63 23.01 -16.15
#